data_5e4b0e16dd7290d3f79ade5c51db8f7c
#
_entry.id   5e4b0e16dd7290d3f79ade5c51db8f7c
#
_cell.length_a   1.000
_cell.length_b   1.000
_cell.length_c   1.000
_cell.angle_alpha   90.00
_cell.angle_beta   90.00
_cell.angle_gamma   90.00
#
_symmetry.space_group_name_H-M   'P 1'
#
loop_
_entity.id
_entity.type
_entity.pdbx_description
1 polymer ?
#
loop_
_entity_poly.entity_id
_entity_poly.type
_entity_poly.pdbx_seq_one_letter_code
_entity_poly.pdbx_strand_id
1 'polypeptide(L)'
;MGIFPYERMHFVQWMHQNQEMIAKEFPQVSIHPDAYPPRMLFGRYVQAMFNQYCEIAKEHGVDVQLVQDEVVDATIHRDNRVSLKTGSGRTHKANYAILATGNPASNTFQKLAKQKRFFPSPWPSSRILSEITDKTARVSIVGSSLTAIDALITLIGNGHEGPISFFSLKGLLPRVQSPTEIPYIRKVLTLANVRKHVREKQKSLRLTDLIRMFRSEAESYREEPLDWAAEEREDKDQLTLLEEDIALAAGKQCLLQNILYSLREETYDMWKLLPADQKLLFLKWMKPYFDINRHAMPMENALKIREVLRSGQLTIIGNTNDIEWKENRFVLTTEKGESSEADYVINASGPAAIVEKIIDQPLLPRLLKKKYIEEYAAGGIHADLDTLRVVTSSRKRPSPFYVIGHQLAGLQLDINAFWFNVEQSDLLSESLLKNI
;
A
#
# COMPACT_ATOMS: atom_id res chain seq x y z
N MET A 1 -6.24 6.52 -14.97
CA MET A 1 -5.88 7.43 -13.84
C MET A 1 -4.64 8.21 -14.23
N GLY A 2 -4.50 9.49 -13.86
CA GLY A 2 -3.36 10.35 -14.17
C GLY A 2 -2.73 10.95 -12.92
N ILE A 3 -1.68 11.78 -13.10
CA ILE A 3 -1.05 12.54 -12.00
C ILE A 3 -1.86 13.80 -11.62
N PHE A 4 -2.97 14.06 -12.28
CA PHE A 4 -3.84 15.20 -12.00
C PHE A 4 -5.14 14.71 -11.35
N PRO A 5 -5.61 15.33 -10.24
CA PRO A 5 -6.80 14.84 -9.52
C PRO A 5 -8.06 14.85 -10.37
N TYR A 6 -8.17 15.80 -11.32
CA TYR A 6 -9.37 15.99 -12.13
C TYR A 6 -9.30 15.38 -13.55
N GLU A 7 -8.14 14.79 -13.92
CA GLU A 7 -7.91 14.21 -15.26
C GLU A 7 -7.70 12.70 -15.19
N ARG A 8 -8.75 11.96 -14.85
CA ARG A 8 -8.69 10.49 -14.66
C ARG A 8 -8.15 9.75 -15.88
N MET A 9 -8.32 10.29 -17.09
CA MET A 9 -7.92 9.66 -18.35
C MET A 9 -6.50 10.04 -18.82
N HIS A 10 -5.80 10.93 -18.11
CA HIS A 10 -4.51 11.47 -18.57
C HIS A 10 -3.46 10.39 -18.86
N PHE A 11 -3.37 9.34 -18.07
CA PHE A 11 -2.46 8.23 -18.34
C PHE A 11 -2.83 7.47 -19.63
N VAL A 12 -4.11 7.26 -19.90
CA VAL A 12 -4.58 6.62 -21.13
C VAL A 12 -4.27 7.51 -22.35
N GLN A 13 -4.46 8.81 -22.23
CA GLN A 13 -4.09 9.77 -23.28
C GLN A 13 -2.58 9.75 -23.54
N TRP A 14 -1.77 9.72 -22.48
CA TRP A 14 -0.32 9.59 -22.62
C TRP A 14 0.07 8.25 -23.30
N MET A 15 -0.60 7.15 -22.97
CA MET A 15 -0.37 5.87 -23.65
C MET A 15 -0.65 5.95 -25.15
N HIS A 16 -1.74 6.61 -25.56
CA HIS A 16 -2.03 6.82 -27.00
C HIS A 16 -0.97 7.66 -27.69
N GLN A 17 -0.45 8.71 -27.03
CA GLN A 17 0.63 9.54 -27.57
C GLN A 17 1.97 8.79 -27.69
N ASN A 18 2.17 7.72 -26.90
CA ASN A 18 3.39 6.93 -26.87
C ASN A 18 3.19 5.49 -27.37
N GLN A 19 2.19 5.25 -28.23
CA GLN A 19 1.80 3.91 -28.67
C GLN A 19 2.94 3.13 -29.37
N GLU A 20 3.82 3.79 -30.10
CA GLU A 20 4.96 3.15 -30.78
C GLU A 20 5.97 2.59 -29.78
N MET A 21 6.31 3.37 -28.76
CA MET A 21 7.21 2.93 -27.67
C MET A 21 6.54 1.76 -26.90
N ILE A 22 5.23 1.87 -26.61
CA ILE A 22 4.50 0.83 -25.89
C ILE A 22 4.46 -0.46 -26.70
N ALA A 23 4.16 -0.40 -27.99
CA ALA A 23 4.15 -1.57 -28.86
C ALA A 23 5.51 -2.28 -28.91
N LYS A 24 6.60 -1.52 -28.77
CA LYS A 24 7.97 -2.05 -28.79
C LYS A 24 8.39 -2.64 -27.45
N GLU A 25 8.18 -1.91 -26.34
CA GLU A 25 8.69 -2.29 -25.02
C GLU A 25 7.68 -3.13 -24.21
N PHE A 26 6.39 -3.01 -24.49
CA PHE A 26 5.28 -3.66 -23.79
C PHE A 26 4.24 -4.24 -24.77
N PRO A 27 4.63 -5.13 -25.68
CA PRO A 27 3.77 -5.61 -26.78
C PRO A 27 2.46 -6.29 -26.31
N GLN A 28 2.42 -6.74 -25.05
CA GLN A 28 1.24 -7.36 -24.45
C GLN A 28 0.21 -6.37 -23.89
N VAL A 29 0.55 -5.05 -23.88
CA VAL A 29 -0.33 -4.04 -23.29
C VAL A 29 -1.37 -3.57 -24.29
N SER A 30 -2.63 -3.72 -23.94
CA SER A 30 -3.75 -3.07 -24.64
C SER A 30 -3.98 -1.66 -24.07
N ILE A 31 -4.08 -0.66 -24.95
CA ILE A 31 -4.36 0.71 -24.55
C ILE A 31 -5.88 0.88 -24.43
N HIS A 32 -6.40 0.68 -23.23
CA HIS A 32 -7.82 0.80 -22.93
C HIS A 32 -8.02 1.35 -21.50
N PRO A 33 -9.11 2.10 -21.22
CA PRO A 33 -9.38 2.63 -19.87
C PRO A 33 -9.41 1.58 -18.74
N ASP A 34 -9.92 0.40 -19.05
CA ASP A 34 -10.07 -0.70 -18.10
C ASP A 34 -8.89 -1.69 -18.11
N ALA A 35 -7.83 -1.40 -18.88
CA ALA A 35 -6.63 -2.24 -18.90
C ALA A 35 -5.84 -2.11 -17.60
N TYR A 36 -5.15 -3.18 -17.22
CA TYR A 36 -4.22 -3.24 -16.09
C TYR A 36 -2.76 -3.31 -16.61
N PRO A 37 -2.21 -2.19 -17.11
CA PRO A 37 -0.85 -2.18 -17.63
C PRO A 37 0.17 -2.45 -16.50
N PRO A 38 1.36 -3.00 -16.84
CA PRO A 38 2.42 -3.23 -15.87
C PRO A 38 2.79 -1.94 -15.13
N ARG A 39 3.05 -2.03 -13.83
CA ARG A 39 3.47 -0.87 -13.00
C ARG A 39 4.69 -0.16 -13.55
N MET A 40 5.56 -0.88 -14.26
CA MET A 40 6.74 -0.30 -14.92
C MET A 40 6.35 0.70 -16.02
N LEU A 41 5.30 0.44 -16.79
CA LEU A 41 4.79 1.40 -17.78
C LEU A 41 4.24 2.66 -17.12
N PHE A 42 3.52 2.50 -15.99
CA PHE A 42 3.08 3.65 -15.20
C PHE A 42 4.26 4.46 -14.64
N GLY A 43 5.33 3.78 -14.22
CA GLY A 43 6.58 4.44 -13.79
C GLY A 43 7.22 5.27 -14.92
N ARG A 44 7.20 4.77 -16.17
CA ARG A 44 7.65 5.54 -17.35
C ARG A 44 6.82 6.81 -17.56
N TYR A 45 5.50 6.71 -17.41
CA TYR A 45 4.60 7.86 -17.48
C TYR A 45 4.94 8.93 -16.43
N VAL A 46 5.04 8.54 -15.15
CA VAL A 46 5.38 9.47 -14.06
C VAL A 46 6.73 10.14 -14.30
N GLN A 47 7.74 9.38 -14.76
CA GLN A 47 9.06 9.95 -15.09
C GLN A 47 8.99 10.94 -16.27
N ALA A 48 8.22 10.63 -17.31
CA ALA A 48 8.02 11.53 -18.45
C ALA A 48 7.37 12.84 -18.00
N MET A 49 6.33 12.76 -17.18
CA MET A 49 5.65 13.94 -16.63
C MET A 49 6.58 14.77 -15.74
N PHE A 50 7.34 14.12 -14.87
CA PHE A 50 8.32 14.81 -14.03
C PHE A 50 9.33 15.62 -14.88
N ASN A 51 9.90 14.99 -15.91
CA ASN A 51 10.85 15.66 -16.80
C ASN A 51 10.19 16.87 -17.50
N GLN A 52 8.98 16.69 -18.03
CA GLN A 52 8.21 17.75 -18.67
C GLN A 52 8.00 18.95 -17.73
N TYR A 53 7.59 18.69 -16.47
CA TYR A 53 7.36 19.76 -15.50
C TYR A 53 8.66 20.42 -15.00
N CYS A 54 9.79 19.73 -15.01
CA CYS A 54 11.09 20.35 -14.77
C CYS A 54 11.44 21.38 -15.86
N GLU A 55 11.16 21.07 -17.14
CA GLU A 55 11.38 22.03 -18.24
C GLU A 55 10.41 23.23 -18.13
N ILE A 56 9.13 22.99 -17.87
CA ILE A 56 8.14 24.06 -17.64
C ILE A 56 8.57 24.96 -16.49
N ALA A 57 9.02 24.39 -15.37
CA ALA A 57 9.52 25.15 -14.23
C ALA A 57 10.68 26.07 -14.61
N LYS A 58 11.64 25.55 -15.38
CA LYS A 58 12.78 26.29 -15.88
C LYS A 58 12.36 27.45 -16.80
N GLU A 59 11.41 27.25 -17.70
CA GLU A 59 10.84 28.28 -18.57
C GLU A 59 10.21 29.43 -17.76
N HIS A 60 9.67 29.12 -16.58
CA HIS A 60 9.08 30.08 -15.64
C HIS A 60 10.09 30.63 -14.60
N GLY A 61 11.38 30.37 -14.77
CA GLY A 61 12.44 30.88 -13.89
C GLY A 61 12.55 30.18 -12.54
N VAL A 62 11.95 28.99 -12.40
CA VAL A 62 12.07 28.14 -11.20
C VAL A 62 13.23 27.16 -11.39
N ASP A 63 14.24 27.24 -10.50
CA ASP A 63 15.38 26.33 -10.50
C ASP A 63 15.02 25.01 -9.78
N VAL A 64 14.98 23.91 -10.55
CA VAL A 64 14.73 22.56 -10.03
C VAL A 64 16.04 21.79 -10.01
N GLN A 65 16.54 21.47 -8.83
CA GLN A 65 17.79 20.71 -8.65
C GLN A 65 17.49 19.29 -8.19
N LEU A 66 17.92 18.29 -8.98
CA LEU A 66 17.92 16.89 -8.61
C LEU A 66 19.21 16.54 -7.91
N VAL A 67 19.13 16.18 -6.64
CA VAL A 67 20.27 15.73 -5.85
C VAL A 67 20.18 14.22 -5.66
N GLN A 68 21.04 13.47 -6.36
CA GLN A 68 21.11 12.02 -6.23
C GLN A 68 21.95 11.66 -4.98
N ASP A 69 21.33 11.77 -3.81
CA ASP A 69 21.94 11.48 -2.52
C ASP A 69 20.84 11.17 -1.48
N GLU A 70 21.18 10.43 -0.44
CA GLU A 70 20.26 10.12 0.64
C GLU A 70 20.32 11.18 1.72
N VAL A 71 19.17 11.76 2.10
CA VAL A 71 19.08 12.63 3.28
C VAL A 71 19.06 11.77 4.53
N VAL A 72 20.14 11.87 5.33
CA VAL A 72 20.32 11.03 6.52
C VAL A 72 20.00 11.74 7.83
N ASP A 73 19.95 13.08 7.83
CA ASP A 73 19.64 13.86 9.03
C ASP A 73 19.11 15.27 8.65
N ALA A 74 18.44 15.93 9.59
CA ALA A 74 18.05 17.32 9.45
C ALA A 74 18.16 18.11 10.75
N THR A 75 18.28 19.42 10.63
CA THR A 75 18.34 20.35 11.76
C THR A 75 17.43 21.56 11.49
N ILE A 76 16.53 21.86 12.43
CA ILE A 76 15.71 23.07 12.38
C ILE A 76 16.44 24.18 13.11
N HIS A 77 16.63 25.32 12.45
CA HIS A 77 17.29 26.50 13.00
C HIS A 77 16.32 27.41 13.76
N ARG A 78 16.89 28.43 14.47
CA ARG A 78 16.09 29.40 15.24
C ARG A 78 15.15 30.23 14.36
N ASP A 79 15.53 30.48 13.11
CA ASP A 79 14.74 31.18 12.10
C ASP A 79 13.69 30.29 11.41
N ASN A 80 13.53 29.06 11.90
CA ASN A 80 12.63 28.01 11.39
C ASN A 80 13.02 27.42 10.04
N ARG A 81 14.19 27.76 9.47
CA ARG A 81 14.73 27.06 8.28
C ARG A 81 15.27 25.69 8.63
N VAL A 82 15.37 24.82 7.64
CA VAL A 82 15.85 23.45 7.77
C VAL A 82 17.19 23.31 7.05
N SER A 83 18.16 22.67 7.68
CA SER A 83 19.33 22.12 7.02
C SER A 83 19.17 20.61 6.88
N LEU A 84 19.26 20.10 5.67
CA LEU A 84 19.20 18.67 5.32
C LEU A 84 20.62 18.18 5.08
N LYS A 85 21.06 17.19 5.86
CA LYS A 85 22.40 16.56 5.72
C LYS A 85 22.27 15.28 4.90
N THR A 86 23.07 15.14 3.87
CA THR A 86 23.11 13.95 3.02
C THR A 86 24.17 12.94 3.47
N GLY A 87 24.07 11.71 2.97
CA GLY A 87 25.02 10.63 3.22
C GLY A 87 26.44 10.94 2.74
N SER A 88 26.59 11.69 1.66
CA SER A 88 27.88 12.19 1.18
C SER A 88 28.47 13.33 2.05
N GLY A 89 27.74 13.78 3.08
CA GLY A 89 28.18 14.84 3.98
C GLY A 89 27.80 16.28 3.55
N ARG A 90 27.18 16.44 2.38
CA ARG A 90 26.69 17.76 1.92
C ARG A 90 25.51 18.22 2.77
N THR A 91 25.30 19.54 2.79
CA THR A 91 24.17 20.16 3.51
C THR A 91 23.41 21.12 2.61
N HIS A 92 22.10 20.90 2.50
CA HIS A 92 21.17 21.76 1.77
C HIS A 92 20.29 22.53 2.74
N LYS A 93 20.08 23.82 2.48
CA LYS A 93 19.21 24.68 3.31
C LYS A 93 17.90 24.95 2.59
N ALA A 94 16.78 24.89 3.31
CA ALA A 94 15.46 25.14 2.78
C ALA A 94 14.57 25.85 3.81
N ASN A 95 13.54 26.54 3.35
CA ASN A 95 12.50 27.10 4.21
C ASN A 95 11.54 26.01 4.67
N TYR A 96 11.24 25.05 3.80
CA TYR A 96 10.36 23.92 4.05
C TYR A 96 11.00 22.63 3.54
N ALA A 97 10.63 21.51 4.13
CA ALA A 97 11.01 20.19 3.67
C ALA A 97 9.79 19.25 3.65
N ILE A 98 9.61 18.52 2.55
CA ILE A 98 8.52 17.56 2.37
C ILE A 98 9.08 16.16 2.59
N LEU A 99 8.53 15.43 3.54
CA LEU A 99 8.86 14.02 3.81
C LEU A 99 8.04 13.12 2.87
N ALA A 100 8.55 12.91 1.66
CA ALA A 100 8.00 12.01 0.64
C ALA A 100 8.92 10.78 0.48
N THR A 101 9.24 10.11 1.58
CA THR A 101 10.32 9.12 1.68
C THR A 101 9.94 7.73 1.14
N GLY A 102 8.74 7.59 0.57
CA GLY A 102 8.26 6.31 0.01
C GLY A 102 7.95 5.27 1.09
N ASN A 103 7.88 4.02 0.66
CA ASN A 103 7.56 2.89 1.53
C ASN A 103 8.85 2.34 2.15
N PRO A 104 9.00 2.35 3.49
CA PRO A 104 10.13 1.70 4.14
C PRO A 104 10.00 0.17 4.03
N ALA A 105 11.12 -0.54 4.20
CA ALA A 105 11.10 -1.99 4.30
C ALA A 105 10.25 -2.45 5.48
N SER A 106 9.66 -3.64 5.37
CA SER A 106 8.92 -4.23 6.47
C SER A 106 9.80 -4.40 7.71
N ASN A 107 9.21 -4.17 8.88
CA ASN A 107 9.88 -4.40 10.16
C ASN A 107 9.67 -5.83 10.72
N THR A 108 8.95 -6.68 10.01
CA THR A 108 8.79 -8.08 10.39
C THR A 108 10.07 -8.87 10.08
N PHE A 109 10.40 -9.82 10.92
CA PHE A 109 11.57 -10.71 10.77
C PHE A 109 12.91 -9.97 10.60
N GLN A 110 13.08 -8.79 11.20
CA GLN A 110 14.32 -8.00 11.14
C GLN A 110 15.56 -8.77 11.59
N LYS A 111 15.42 -9.77 12.48
CA LYS A 111 16.49 -10.67 12.90
C LYS A 111 17.17 -11.39 11.72
N LEU A 112 16.45 -11.54 10.60
CA LEU A 112 16.94 -12.18 9.38
C LEU A 112 17.57 -11.21 8.37
N ALA A 113 17.52 -9.91 8.58
CA ALA A 113 17.99 -8.90 7.61
C ALA A 113 19.47 -9.02 7.23
N LYS A 114 20.30 -9.68 8.07
CA LYS A 114 21.71 -9.95 7.80
C LYS A 114 21.96 -11.23 6.97
N GLN A 115 20.94 -12.06 6.77
CA GLN A 115 21.06 -13.29 5.98
C GLN A 115 21.03 -12.96 4.49
N LYS A 116 22.00 -13.45 3.73
CA LYS A 116 22.15 -13.14 2.29
C LYS A 116 20.93 -13.55 1.45
N ARG A 117 20.24 -14.63 1.86
CA ARG A 117 19.08 -15.18 1.13
C ARG A 117 17.73 -14.66 1.66
N PHE A 118 17.77 -13.65 2.54
CA PHE A 118 16.58 -12.95 3.03
C PHE A 118 16.45 -11.59 2.32
N PHE A 119 15.34 -11.38 1.65
CA PHE A 119 15.01 -10.11 1.01
C PHE A 119 14.02 -9.34 1.90
N PRO A 120 14.40 -8.23 2.53
CA PRO A 120 13.50 -7.46 3.40
C PRO A 120 12.37 -6.77 2.64
N SER A 121 12.46 -6.72 1.32
CA SER A 121 11.44 -6.20 0.40
C SER A 121 11.56 -6.91 -0.95
N PRO A 122 10.46 -7.14 -1.69
CA PRO A 122 10.53 -7.65 -3.06
C PRO A 122 11.07 -6.62 -4.07
N TRP A 123 11.29 -5.39 -3.63
CA TRP A 123 11.71 -4.30 -4.51
C TRP A 123 13.13 -3.80 -4.22
N PRO A 124 13.91 -3.46 -5.25
CA PRO A 124 13.61 -3.65 -6.67
C PRO A 124 13.66 -5.14 -7.06
N SER A 125 12.76 -5.56 -7.95
CA SER A 125 12.66 -6.96 -8.40
C SER A 125 13.93 -7.47 -9.09
N SER A 126 14.73 -6.58 -9.69
CA SER A 126 16.01 -6.90 -10.29
C SER A 126 16.99 -7.57 -9.30
N ARG A 127 16.94 -7.19 -8.02
CA ARG A 127 17.74 -7.81 -6.97
C ARG A 127 17.35 -9.27 -6.75
N ILE A 128 16.04 -9.54 -6.61
CA ILE A 128 15.54 -10.91 -6.45
C ILE A 128 15.97 -11.77 -7.63
N LEU A 129 15.76 -11.27 -8.85
CA LEU A 129 16.07 -12.01 -10.08
C LEU A 129 17.57 -12.27 -10.26
N SER A 130 18.43 -11.36 -9.81
CA SER A 130 19.89 -11.53 -9.89
C SER A 130 20.46 -12.46 -8.82
N GLU A 131 19.82 -12.53 -7.64
CA GLU A 131 20.31 -13.33 -6.52
C GLU A 131 19.69 -14.75 -6.49
N ILE A 132 18.42 -14.93 -6.94
CA ILE A 132 17.76 -16.25 -7.07
C ILE A 132 18.07 -16.82 -8.46
N THR A 133 19.28 -17.32 -8.64
CA THR A 133 19.74 -17.90 -9.91
C THR A 133 19.30 -19.34 -10.13
N ASP A 134 19.17 -20.11 -9.05
CA ASP A 134 18.63 -21.46 -9.09
C ASP A 134 17.09 -21.41 -9.26
N LYS A 135 16.63 -21.79 -10.44
CA LYS A 135 15.20 -21.78 -10.80
C LYS A 135 14.38 -22.90 -10.12
N THR A 136 15.04 -23.82 -9.48
CA THR A 136 14.40 -24.94 -8.75
C THR A 136 14.42 -24.76 -7.23
N ALA A 137 15.02 -23.69 -6.73
CA ALA A 137 15.12 -23.38 -5.31
C ALA A 137 13.73 -23.20 -4.66
N ARG A 138 13.61 -23.59 -3.41
CA ARG A 138 12.40 -23.33 -2.61
C ARG A 138 12.37 -21.87 -2.16
N VAL A 139 11.34 -21.15 -2.55
CA VAL A 139 11.15 -19.74 -2.20
C VAL A 139 9.93 -19.55 -1.30
N SER A 140 10.10 -18.98 -0.13
CA SER A 140 8.97 -18.55 0.69
C SER A 140 8.76 -17.04 0.58
N ILE A 141 7.53 -16.63 0.33
CA ILE A 141 7.12 -15.22 0.26
C ILE A 141 6.26 -14.93 1.49
N VAL A 142 6.74 -14.03 2.36
CA VAL A 142 6.01 -13.63 3.56
C VAL A 142 4.91 -12.65 3.17
N GLY A 143 3.67 -13.04 3.44
CA GLY A 143 2.46 -12.36 2.98
C GLY A 143 1.76 -13.11 1.86
N SER A 144 0.51 -12.76 1.61
CA SER A 144 -0.34 -13.36 0.57
C SER A 144 -1.17 -12.31 -0.19
N SER A 145 -0.91 -11.02 0.04
CA SER A 145 -1.61 -9.92 -0.61
C SER A 145 -0.90 -9.47 -1.91
N LEU A 146 -1.33 -8.36 -2.50
CA LEU A 146 -0.89 -7.91 -3.83
C LEU A 146 0.64 -7.85 -4.00
N THR A 147 1.38 -7.45 -2.97
CA THR A 147 2.85 -7.41 -3.02
C THR A 147 3.46 -8.81 -3.15
N ALA A 148 2.89 -9.80 -2.46
CA ALA A 148 3.31 -11.21 -2.57
C ALA A 148 2.96 -11.78 -3.95
N ILE A 149 1.80 -11.43 -4.47
CA ILE A 149 1.35 -11.78 -5.83
C ILE A 149 2.30 -11.19 -6.88
N ASP A 150 2.67 -9.92 -6.77
CA ASP A 150 3.63 -9.29 -7.68
C ASP A 150 5.00 -10.00 -7.64
N ALA A 151 5.47 -10.41 -6.44
CA ALA A 151 6.71 -11.18 -6.29
C ALA A 151 6.60 -12.57 -6.94
N LEU A 152 5.50 -13.28 -6.71
CA LEU A 152 5.21 -14.57 -7.36
C LEU A 152 5.24 -14.45 -8.89
N ILE A 153 4.46 -13.50 -9.43
CA ILE A 153 4.37 -13.28 -10.88
C ILE A 153 5.75 -12.91 -11.48
N THR A 154 6.55 -12.14 -10.74
CA THR A 154 7.92 -11.82 -11.13
C THR A 154 8.78 -13.08 -11.22
N LEU A 155 8.72 -13.97 -10.25
CA LEU A 155 9.50 -15.22 -10.25
C LEU A 155 9.08 -16.14 -11.40
N ILE A 156 7.79 -16.49 -11.50
CA ILE A 156 7.29 -17.40 -12.55
C ILE A 156 7.47 -16.83 -13.95
N GLY A 157 7.25 -15.51 -14.12
CA GLY A 157 7.46 -14.81 -15.39
C GLY A 157 8.92 -14.78 -15.85
N ASN A 158 9.88 -15.05 -14.94
CA ASN A 158 11.30 -15.18 -15.21
C ASN A 158 11.79 -16.65 -15.14
N GLY A 159 10.89 -17.60 -15.28
CA GLY A 159 11.19 -19.03 -15.42
C GLY A 159 11.56 -19.73 -14.12
N HIS A 160 11.05 -19.29 -12.98
CA HIS A 160 11.18 -20.05 -11.73
C HIS A 160 10.21 -21.23 -11.73
N GLU A 161 10.73 -22.45 -11.53
CA GLU A 161 10.00 -23.72 -11.58
C GLU A 161 9.92 -24.40 -10.21
N GLY A 162 10.77 -23.98 -9.27
CA GLY A 162 10.83 -24.52 -7.91
C GLY A 162 9.58 -24.23 -7.08
N PRO A 163 9.40 -24.96 -5.95
CA PRO A 163 8.28 -24.73 -5.04
C PRO A 163 8.29 -23.30 -4.45
N ILE A 164 7.11 -22.67 -4.44
CA ILE A 164 6.89 -21.37 -3.83
C ILE A 164 5.85 -21.53 -2.72
N SER A 165 6.08 -20.89 -1.57
CA SER A 165 5.07 -20.82 -0.52
C SER A 165 4.72 -19.37 -0.17
N PHE A 166 3.43 -19.08 -0.03
CA PHE A 166 2.99 -17.88 0.71
C PHE A 166 2.90 -18.24 2.19
N PHE A 167 3.51 -17.42 3.02
CA PHE A 167 3.57 -17.59 4.46
C PHE A 167 2.96 -16.37 5.14
N SER A 168 1.71 -16.48 5.60
CA SER A 168 0.93 -15.33 6.07
C SER A 168 0.12 -15.61 7.32
N LEU A 169 -0.30 -14.56 8.03
CA LEU A 169 -1.06 -14.67 9.28
C LEU A 169 -2.38 -15.41 9.12
N LYS A 170 -3.08 -15.18 8.00
CA LYS A 170 -4.44 -15.71 7.79
C LYS A 170 -4.52 -16.76 6.67
N GLY A 171 -3.47 -16.94 5.87
CA GLY A 171 -3.52 -17.84 4.72
C GLY A 171 -4.55 -17.46 3.66
N LEU A 172 -4.93 -16.18 3.57
CA LEU A 172 -5.96 -15.71 2.66
C LEU A 172 -5.37 -15.00 1.46
N LEU A 173 -5.89 -15.28 0.28
CA LEU A 173 -5.66 -14.49 -0.93
C LEU A 173 -6.63 -13.30 -0.98
N PRO A 174 -6.24 -12.18 -1.61
CA PRO A 174 -7.19 -11.14 -2.00
C PRO A 174 -8.27 -11.73 -2.92
N ARG A 175 -9.50 -11.26 -2.79
CA ARG A 175 -10.57 -11.60 -3.73
C ARG A 175 -10.25 -11.11 -5.14
N VAL A 176 -10.99 -11.58 -6.11
CA VAL A 176 -10.83 -11.21 -7.52
C VAL A 176 -11.70 -10.01 -7.85
N GLN A 177 -11.12 -9.02 -8.52
CA GLN A 177 -11.84 -7.85 -8.99
C GLN A 177 -12.62 -8.17 -10.27
N SER A 178 -13.86 -7.69 -10.37
CA SER A 178 -14.59 -7.73 -11.63
C SER A 178 -13.80 -7.02 -12.74
N PRO A 179 -13.75 -7.58 -13.97
CA PRO A 179 -13.05 -6.95 -15.10
C PRO A 179 -13.55 -5.55 -15.46
N THR A 180 -14.78 -5.25 -15.10
CA THR A 180 -15.41 -3.94 -15.34
C THR A 180 -15.87 -3.36 -13.99
N GLU A 181 -15.77 -2.04 -13.84
CA GLU A 181 -16.29 -1.37 -12.65
C GLU A 181 -17.81 -1.54 -12.59
N ILE A 182 -18.31 -1.90 -11.39
CA ILE A 182 -19.76 -2.06 -11.14
C ILE A 182 -20.20 -0.86 -10.32
N PRO A 183 -20.99 0.05 -10.88
CA PRO A 183 -21.55 1.17 -10.13
C PRO A 183 -22.42 0.66 -8.99
N TYR A 184 -22.15 1.12 -7.77
CA TYR A 184 -22.93 0.81 -6.58
C TYR A 184 -23.33 2.10 -5.85
N ILE A 185 -24.64 2.31 -5.70
CA ILE A 185 -25.18 3.49 -5.01
C ILE A 185 -25.54 3.09 -3.58
N ARG A 186 -24.76 3.56 -2.61
CA ARG A 186 -24.98 3.33 -1.18
C ARG A 186 -26.19 4.09 -0.69
N LYS A 187 -26.96 3.46 0.21
CA LYS A 187 -28.15 4.03 0.85
C LYS A 187 -27.94 4.28 2.35
N VAL A 188 -27.20 3.41 3.02
CA VAL A 188 -27.01 3.41 4.48
C VAL A 188 -25.61 3.89 4.85
N LEU A 189 -24.55 3.27 4.32
CA LEU A 189 -23.15 3.59 4.65
C LEU A 189 -22.65 4.73 3.76
N THR A 190 -23.14 5.93 3.98
CA THR A 190 -22.71 7.18 3.33
C THR A 190 -22.07 8.12 4.35
N LEU A 191 -21.14 8.98 3.91
CA LEU A 191 -20.53 9.99 4.78
C LEU A 191 -21.59 10.89 5.44
N ALA A 192 -22.66 11.24 4.71
CA ALA A 192 -23.77 12.02 5.22
C ALA A 192 -24.47 11.33 6.41
N ASN A 193 -24.75 10.04 6.27
CA ASN A 193 -25.39 9.25 7.33
C ASN A 193 -24.46 9.05 8.54
N VAL A 194 -23.16 8.84 8.30
CA VAL A 194 -22.16 8.73 9.39
C VAL A 194 -22.07 10.06 10.14
N ARG A 195 -21.99 11.18 9.46
CA ARG A 195 -21.98 12.52 10.10
C ARG A 195 -23.29 12.80 10.86
N LYS A 196 -24.44 12.39 10.30
CA LYS A 196 -25.75 12.49 10.98
C LYS A 196 -25.75 11.67 12.28
N HIS A 197 -25.30 10.41 12.21
CA HIS A 197 -25.23 9.53 13.37
C HIS A 197 -24.35 10.08 14.51
N VAL A 198 -23.18 10.65 14.19
CA VAL A 198 -22.31 11.30 15.19
C VAL A 198 -23.01 12.49 15.85
N ARG A 199 -23.71 13.33 15.07
CA ARG A 199 -24.44 14.50 15.60
C ARG A 199 -25.60 14.09 16.49
N GLU A 200 -26.42 13.11 16.08
CA GLU A 200 -27.62 12.68 16.84
C GLU A 200 -27.22 11.98 18.13
N LYS A 201 -26.18 11.16 18.13
CA LYS A 201 -25.71 10.47 19.34
C LYS A 201 -24.91 11.36 20.29
N GLN A 202 -24.42 12.50 19.85
CA GLN A 202 -23.51 13.39 20.60
C GLN A 202 -22.33 12.64 21.23
N LYS A 203 -21.83 11.59 20.54
CA LYS A 203 -20.72 10.72 20.97
C LYS A 203 -19.76 10.51 19.82
N SER A 204 -18.51 10.20 20.16
CA SER A 204 -17.51 9.80 19.18
C SER A 204 -17.96 8.56 18.40
N LEU A 205 -17.65 8.53 17.11
CA LEU A 205 -17.92 7.41 16.20
C LEU A 205 -17.18 6.15 16.70
N ARG A 206 -17.87 5.02 16.73
CA ARG A 206 -17.29 3.72 17.07
C ARG A 206 -17.13 2.87 15.81
N LEU A 207 -16.13 2.01 15.80
CA LEU A 207 -15.95 1.00 14.74
C LEU A 207 -17.22 0.14 14.58
N THR A 208 -17.84 -0.25 15.69
CA THR A 208 -19.09 -1.04 15.66
C THR A 208 -20.26 -0.31 15.01
N ASP A 209 -20.28 1.01 15.01
CA ASP A 209 -21.32 1.78 14.32
C ASP A 209 -21.14 1.67 12.79
N LEU A 210 -19.88 1.76 12.29
CA LEU A 210 -19.57 1.55 10.88
C LEU A 210 -19.86 0.10 10.44
N ILE A 211 -19.52 -0.89 11.26
CA ILE A 211 -19.80 -2.31 10.96
C ILE A 211 -21.33 -2.53 10.85
N ARG A 212 -22.14 -1.94 11.74
CA ARG A 212 -23.59 -2.02 11.66
C ARG A 212 -24.13 -1.36 10.40
N MET A 213 -23.63 -0.18 10.04
CA MET A 213 -24.03 0.50 8.80
C MET A 213 -23.63 -0.31 7.57
N PHE A 214 -22.44 -0.91 7.55
CA PHE A 214 -22.00 -1.81 6.48
C PHE A 214 -22.91 -3.04 6.36
N ARG A 215 -23.23 -3.67 7.49
CA ARG A 215 -24.18 -4.79 7.54
C ARG A 215 -25.55 -4.39 6.99
N SER A 216 -26.11 -3.29 7.48
CA SER A 216 -27.42 -2.79 7.02
C SER A 216 -27.41 -2.41 5.53
N GLU A 217 -26.28 -1.90 5.02
CA GLU A 217 -26.09 -1.64 3.59
C GLU A 217 -26.19 -2.94 2.78
N ALA A 218 -25.44 -3.99 3.17
CA ALA A 218 -25.44 -5.28 2.50
C ALA A 218 -26.81 -5.97 2.57
N GLU A 219 -27.47 -5.97 3.73
CA GLU A 219 -28.79 -6.55 3.96
C GLU A 219 -29.88 -5.83 3.15
N SER A 220 -29.79 -4.50 3.02
CA SER A 220 -30.75 -3.72 2.23
C SER A 220 -30.69 -4.03 0.73
N TYR A 221 -29.57 -4.55 0.25
CA TYR A 221 -29.40 -4.96 -1.14
C TYR A 221 -29.83 -6.41 -1.39
N ARG A 222 -29.46 -7.31 -0.45
CA ARG A 222 -29.79 -8.74 -0.56
C ARG A 222 -31.25 -9.04 -0.22
N GLU A 223 -31.93 -8.16 0.51
CA GLU A 223 -33.26 -8.37 1.11
C GLU A 223 -33.30 -9.56 2.09
N GLU A 224 -32.12 -9.96 2.62
CA GLU A 224 -31.91 -11.04 3.57
C GLU A 224 -30.81 -10.68 4.57
N PRO A 225 -30.81 -11.28 5.79
CA PRO A 225 -29.74 -11.08 6.76
C PRO A 225 -28.38 -11.50 6.23
N LEU A 226 -27.34 -10.71 6.55
CA LEU A 226 -25.96 -11.05 6.24
C LEU A 226 -25.45 -12.09 7.22
N ASP A 227 -25.13 -13.27 6.71
CA ASP A 227 -24.48 -14.33 7.47
C ASP A 227 -22.96 -14.16 7.42
N TRP A 228 -22.36 -13.68 8.51
CA TRP A 228 -20.92 -13.52 8.63
C TRP A 228 -20.18 -14.87 8.62
N ALA A 229 -20.80 -15.98 9.04
CA ALA A 229 -20.20 -17.30 9.02
C ALA A 229 -20.03 -17.80 7.57
N ALA A 230 -20.98 -17.46 6.69
CA ALA A 230 -20.87 -17.77 5.26
C ALA A 230 -19.72 -17.00 4.57
N GLU A 231 -19.34 -15.84 5.12
CA GLU A 231 -18.19 -15.05 4.62
C GLU A 231 -16.84 -15.50 5.21
N GLU A 232 -16.84 -16.49 6.12
CA GLU A 232 -15.62 -17.08 6.69
C GLU A 232 -14.79 -17.78 5.62
N ARG A 233 -13.52 -17.44 5.56
CA ARG A 233 -12.58 -17.91 4.52
C ARG A 233 -11.32 -18.59 5.09
N GLU A 234 -11.11 -18.44 6.39
CA GLU A 234 -9.97 -19.07 7.06
C GLU A 234 -10.17 -20.59 7.10
N ASP A 235 -9.10 -21.34 7.03
CA ASP A 235 -9.07 -22.81 7.03
C ASP A 235 -9.84 -23.50 5.86
N LYS A 236 -10.28 -22.75 4.85
CA LYS A 236 -10.85 -23.29 3.61
C LYS A 236 -9.76 -23.49 2.55
N ASP A 237 -10.02 -24.43 1.63
CA ASP A 237 -9.12 -24.67 0.49
C ASP A 237 -9.02 -23.42 -0.40
N GLN A 238 -7.80 -22.89 -0.54
CA GLN A 238 -7.56 -21.62 -1.22
C GLN A 238 -7.75 -21.71 -2.75
N LEU A 239 -7.56 -22.87 -3.36
CA LEU A 239 -7.85 -23.07 -4.78
C LEU A 239 -9.35 -23.00 -5.04
N THR A 240 -10.15 -23.69 -4.25
CA THR A 240 -11.62 -23.65 -4.32
C THR A 240 -12.13 -22.23 -4.13
N LEU A 241 -11.65 -21.51 -3.09
CA LEU A 241 -12.03 -20.12 -2.85
C LEU A 241 -11.65 -19.17 -4.01
N LEU A 242 -10.48 -19.39 -4.61
CA LEU A 242 -10.05 -18.58 -5.76
C LEU A 242 -10.93 -18.84 -6.99
N GLU A 243 -11.32 -20.10 -7.23
CA GLU A 243 -12.23 -20.45 -8.33
C GLU A 243 -13.63 -19.86 -8.14
N GLU A 244 -14.15 -19.89 -6.91
CA GLU A 244 -15.39 -19.21 -6.54
C GLU A 244 -15.30 -17.69 -6.77
N ASP A 245 -14.21 -17.06 -6.32
CA ASP A 245 -14.00 -15.61 -6.50
C ASP A 245 -13.88 -15.22 -7.98
N ILE A 246 -13.23 -16.06 -8.80
CA ILE A 246 -13.15 -15.87 -10.26
C ILE A 246 -14.56 -15.91 -10.87
N ALA A 247 -15.36 -16.89 -10.49
CA ALA A 247 -16.74 -17.05 -10.98
C ALA A 247 -17.63 -15.87 -10.57
N LEU A 248 -17.55 -15.46 -9.29
CA LEU A 248 -18.28 -14.30 -8.76
C LEU A 248 -17.89 -13.00 -9.48
N ALA A 249 -16.59 -12.78 -9.70
CA ALA A 249 -16.09 -11.59 -10.40
C ALA A 249 -16.53 -11.55 -11.87
N ALA A 250 -16.49 -12.69 -12.57
CA ALA A 250 -16.97 -12.82 -13.94
C ALA A 250 -18.50 -12.56 -14.04
N GLY A 251 -19.27 -13.05 -13.03
CA GLY A 251 -20.72 -12.83 -12.94
C GLY A 251 -21.11 -11.46 -12.38
N LYS A 252 -20.15 -10.59 -12.01
CA LYS A 252 -20.38 -9.28 -11.38
C LYS A 252 -21.16 -9.33 -10.06
N GLN A 253 -20.99 -10.39 -9.27
CA GLN A 253 -21.77 -10.68 -8.06
C GLN A 253 -21.04 -10.40 -6.74
N CYS A 254 -19.97 -9.61 -6.76
CA CYS A 254 -19.16 -9.33 -5.58
C CYS A 254 -19.72 -8.18 -4.74
N LEU A 255 -20.89 -8.38 -4.09
CA LEU A 255 -21.58 -7.32 -3.34
C LEU A 255 -20.70 -6.61 -2.30
N LEU A 256 -20.01 -7.35 -1.44
CA LEU A 256 -19.20 -6.75 -0.37
C LEU A 256 -18.05 -5.90 -0.95
N GLN A 257 -17.44 -6.37 -2.04
CA GLN A 257 -16.45 -5.58 -2.79
C GLN A 257 -17.05 -4.31 -3.38
N ASN A 258 -18.24 -4.41 -4.01
CA ASN A 258 -18.88 -3.27 -4.64
C ASN A 258 -19.21 -2.18 -3.61
N ILE A 259 -19.66 -2.57 -2.40
CA ILE A 259 -19.84 -1.64 -1.28
C ILE A 259 -18.53 -0.97 -0.92
N LEU A 260 -17.46 -1.74 -0.71
CA LEU A 260 -16.14 -1.22 -0.32
C LEU A 260 -15.50 -0.34 -1.41
N TYR A 261 -15.67 -0.70 -2.69
CA TYR A 261 -15.19 0.14 -3.80
C TYR A 261 -15.95 1.46 -3.90
N SER A 262 -17.26 1.43 -3.69
CA SER A 262 -18.07 2.65 -3.70
C SER A 262 -17.71 3.65 -2.59
N LEU A 263 -17.06 3.19 -1.52
CA LEU A 263 -16.54 4.04 -0.43
C LEU A 263 -15.28 4.85 -0.82
N ARG A 264 -14.64 4.56 -1.96
CA ARG A 264 -13.32 5.10 -2.33
C ARG A 264 -13.17 6.61 -2.04
N GLU A 265 -14.13 7.41 -2.48
CA GLU A 265 -14.08 8.87 -2.35
C GLU A 265 -14.42 9.37 -0.92
N GLU A 266 -15.08 8.55 -0.09
CA GLU A 266 -15.50 8.93 1.25
C GLU A 266 -14.70 8.25 2.37
N THR A 267 -13.88 7.26 2.05
CA THR A 267 -13.10 6.49 3.04
C THR A 267 -12.23 7.40 3.91
N TYR A 268 -11.57 8.38 3.31
CA TYR A 268 -10.73 9.34 4.00
C TYR A 268 -11.49 10.14 5.06
N ASP A 269 -12.61 10.74 4.66
CA ASP A 269 -13.45 11.55 5.55
C ASP A 269 -14.09 10.70 6.66
N MET A 270 -14.51 9.48 6.35
CA MET A 270 -15.03 8.55 7.35
C MET A 270 -13.93 8.15 8.36
N TRP A 271 -12.73 7.86 7.87
CA TRP A 271 -11.58 7.53 8.71
C TRP A 271 -11.18 8.68 9.63
N LYS A 272 -11.26 9.92 9.14
CA LYS A 272 -10.99 11.14 9.91
C LYS A 272 -11.94 11.28 11.12
N LEU A 273 -13.18 10.80 11.00
CA LEU A 273 -14.17 10.83 12.10
C LEU A 273 -13.92 9.78 13.19
N LEU A 274 -13.13 8.72 12.92
CA LEU A 274 -12.81 7.70 13.92
C LEU A 274 -11.74 8.21 14.88
N PRO A 275 -11.94 8.08 16.22
CA PRO A 275 -10.89 8.29 17.21
C PRO A 275 -9.72 7.30 17.05
N ALA A 276 -8.56 7.64 17.59
CA ALA A 276 -7.35 6.84 17.45
C ALA A 276 -7.49 5.41 18.01
N ASP A 277 -8.17 5.24 19.14
CA ASP A 277 -8.45 3.93 19.73
C ASP A 277 -9.32 3.05 18.82
N GLN A 278 -10.31 3.65 18.14
CA GLN A 278 -11.17 2.93 17.17
C GLN A 278 -10.42 2.60 15.87
N LYS A 279 -9.51 3.47 15.44
CA LYS A 279 -8.57 3.17 14.33
C LYS A 279 -7.68 1.98 14.68
N LEU A 280 -7.12 1.93 15.89
CA LEU A 280 -6.31 0.79 16.35
C LEU A 280 -7.11 -0.51 16.38
N LEU A 281 -8.37 -0.49 16.81
CA LEU A 281 -9.26 -1.66 16.76
C LEU A 281 -9.49 -2.12 15.31
N PHE A 282 -9.74 -1.19 14.38
CA PHE A 282 -9.87 -1.53 12.97
C PHE A 282 -8.59 -2.17 12.42
N LEU A 283 -7.43 -1.54 12.64
CA LEU A 283 -6.15 -2.04 12.14
C LEU A 283 -5.82 -3.44 12.69
N LYS A 284 -6.19 -3.70 13.93
CA LYS A 284 -5.93 -4.99 14.59
C LYS A 284 -6.87 -6.11 14.13
N TRP A 285 -8.18 -5.82 13.99
CA TRP A 285 -9.20 -6.86 13.84
C TRP A 285 -9.86 -6.88 12.46
N MET A 286 -10.09 -5.71 11.85
CA MET A 286 -10.87 -5.61 10.62
C MET A 286 -10.02 -5.45 9.36
N LYS A 287 -8.80 -4.90 9.51
CA LYS A 287 -7.95 -4.58 8.36
C LYS A 287 -7.68 -5.78 7.45
N PRO A 288 -7.35 -7.01 7.95
CA PRO A 288 -7.13 -8.16 7.07
C PRO A 288 -8.35 -8.48 6.18
N TYR A 289 -9.55 -8.42 6.75
CA TYR A 289 -10.79 -8.68 6.01
C TYR A 289 -11.17 -7.52 5.08
N PHE A 290 -10.89 -6.30 5.48
CA PHE A 290 -11.02 -5.12 4.62
C PHE A 290 -10.09 -5.23 3.42
N ASP A 291 -8.82 -5.54 3.65
CA ASP A 291 -7.80 -5.59 2.61
C ASP A 291 -8.09 -6.67 1.54
N ILE A 292 -8.50 -7.88 1.91
CA ILE A 292 -8.82 -8.94 0.94
C ILE A 292 -10.01 -8.59 0.03
N ASN A 293 -10.96 -7.80 0.52
CA ASN A 293 -12.11 -7.36 -0.26
C ASN A 293 -11.83 -6.06 -1.03
N ARG A 294 -11.13 -5.10 -0.40
CA ARG A 294 -10.89 -3.75 -0.93
C ARG A 294 -9.71 -3.67 -1.89
N HIS A 295 -8.68 -4.47 -1.63
CA HIS A 295 -7.47 -4.55 -2.46
C HIS A 295 -7.46 -5.86 -3.24
N ALA A 296 -8.55 -6.12 -3.96
CA ALA A 296 -8.70 -7.33 -4.76
C ALA A 296 -7.71 -7.37 -5.94
N MET A 297 -7.39 -8.60 -6.36
CA MET A 297 -6.46 -8.80 -7.48
C MET A 297 -7.18 -8.71 -8.83
N PRO A 298 -6.51 -8.25 -9.90
CA PRO A 298 -7.03 -8.31 -11.26
C PRO A 298 -7.30 -9.76 -11.69
N MET A 299 -8.33 -9.96 -12.54
CA MET A 299 -8.70 -11.27 -13.09
C MET A 299 -7.51 -11.99 -13.74
N GLU A 300 -6.68 -11.28 -14.49
CA GLU A 300 -5.50 -11.86 -15.14
C GLU A 300 -4.51 -12.49 -14.14
N ASN A 301 -4.31 -11.85 -12.99
CA ASN A 301 -3.44 -12.37 -11.94
C ASN A 301 -4.08 -13.57 -11.24
N ALA A 302 -5.40 -13.52 -11.01
CA ALA A 302 -6.15 -14.63 -10.44
C ALA A 302 -6.04 -15.89 -11.28
N LEU A 303 -6.16 -15.77 -12.60
CA LEU A 303 -6.01 -16.89 -13.53
C LEU A 303 -4.60 -17.50 -13.48
N LYS A 304 -3.54 -16.65 -13.43
CA LYS A 304 -2.16 -17.12 -13.29
C LYS A 304 -1.94 -17.88 -11.96
N ILE A 305 -2.43 -17.30 -10.85
CA ILE A 305 -2.32 -17.93 -9.51
C ILE A 305 -3.06 -19.25 -9.47
N ARG A 306 -4.24 -19.34 -10.07
CA ARG A 306 -5.01 -20.59 -10.17
C ARG A 306 -4.19 -21.69 -10.81
N GLU A 307 -3.50 -21.42 -11.92
CA GLU A 307 -2.67 -22.44 -12.60
C GLU A 307 -1.48 -22.86 -11.73
N VAL A 308 -0.85 -21.92 -11.03
CA VAL A 308 0.29 -22.22 -10.15
C VAL A 308 -0.14 -23.02 -8.90
N LEU A 309 -1.35 -22.75 -8.37
CA LEU A 309 -1.95 -23.57 -7.30
C LEU A 309 -2.31 -24.97 -7.80
N ARG A 310 -2.93 -25.09 -8.98
CA ARG A 310 -3.32 -26.39 -9.58
C ARG A 310 -2.11 -27.28 -9.88
N SER A 311 -0.99 -26.69 -10.31
CA SER A 311 0.25 -27.43 -10.54
C SER A 311 0.94 -27.90 -9.26
N GLY A 312 0.54 -27.38 -8.09
CA GLY A 312 1.20 -27.62 -6.81
C GLY A 312 2.50 -26.85 -6.61
N GLN A 313 2.87 -25.94 -7.55
CA GLN A 313 4.05 -25.11 -7.41
C GLN A 313 3.88 -24.05 -6.31
N LEU A 314 2.66 -23.52 -6.11
CA LEU A 314 2.32 -22.61 -5.03
C LEU A 314 1.58 -23.32 -3.90
N THR A 315 2.04 -23.13 -2.67
CA THR A 315 1.33 -23.52 -1.44
C THR A 315 1.05 -22.30 -0.58
N ILE A 316 -0.12 -22.23 0.06
CA ILE A 316 -0.48 -21.12 0.95
C ILE A 316 -0.54 -21.65 2.38
N ILE A 317 0.31 -21.08 3.25
CA ILE A 317 0.46 -21.47 4.65
C ILE A 317 -0.03 -20.32 5.52
N GLY A 318 -1.09 -20.56 6.27
CA GLY A 318 -1.66 -19.66 7.26
C GLY A 318 -1.09 -19.87 8.66
N ASN A 319 -1.61 -19.09 9.63
CA ASN A 319 -1.26 -19.17 11.04
C ASN A 319 0.26 -19.13 11.29
N THR A 320 0.93 -18.22 10.61
CA THR A 320 2.40 -18.12 10.66
C THR A 320 2.87 -17.57 11.99
N ASN A 321 3.93 -18.16 12.56
CA ASN A 321 4.51 -17.80 13.84
C ASN A 321 5.90 -17.18 13.69
N ASP A 322 6.87 -17.95 13.19
CA ASP A 322 8.26 -17.50 13.13
C ASP A 322 9.01 -18.06 11.91
N ILE A 323 10.13 -17.39 11.61
CA ILE A 323 11.11 -17.81 10.61
C ILE A 323 12.48 -17.75 11.26
N GLU A 324 13.22 -18.86 11.20
CA GLU A 324 14.57 -18.96 11.72
C GLU A 324 15.54 -19.39 10.61
N TRP A 325 16.81 -19.00 10.74
CA TRP A 325 17.89 -19.48 9.89
C TRP A 325 18.62 -20.58 10.60
N LYS A 326 18.53 -21.81 10.08
CA LYS A 326 19.15 -23.05 10.62
C LYS A 326 19.75 -23.86 9.49
N GLU A 327 20.92 -24.43 9.70
CA GLU A 327 21.55 -25.39 8.76
C GLU A 327 21.55 -24.95 7.30
N ASN A 328 21.88 -23.66 7.08
CA ASN A 328 21.96 -23.03 5.76
C ASN A 328 20.62 -22.95 4.98
N ARG A 329 19.48 -22.93 5.69
CA ARG A 329 18.13 -22.76 5.16
C ARG A 329 17.24 -21.98 6.13
N PHE A 330 16.10 -21.51 5.65
CA PHE A 330 15.06 -20.95 6.50
C PHE A 330 14.11 -22.05 6.94
N VAL A 331 13.78 -22.06 8.21
CA VAL A 331 12.74 -22.89 8.81
C VAL A 331 11.60 -22.00 9.21
N LEU A 332 10.44 -22.21 8.60
CA LEU A 332 9.22 -21.46 8.82
C LEU A 332 8.29 -22.30 9.69
N THR A 333 7.78 -21.72 10.78
CA THR A 333 6.91 -22.45 11.72
C THR A 333 5.55 -21.76 11.86
N THR A 334 4.48 -22.56 11.94
CA THR A 334 3.13 -22.10 12.21
C THR A 334 2.82 -22.13 13.70
N GLU A 335 1.73 -21.44 14.12
CA GLU A 335 1.23 -21.48 15.50
C GLU A 335 0.84 -22.92 15.93
N LYS A 336 0.48 -23.79 14.97
CA LYS A 336 0.17 -25.21 15.19
C LYS A 336 1.42 -26.10 15.34
N GLY A 337 2.63 -25.53 15.18
CA GLY A 337 3.90 -26.25 15.27
C GLY A 337 4.31 -26.98 13.98
N GLU A 338 3.59 -26.80 12.89
CA GLU A 338 3.98 -27.29 11.57
C GLU A 338 5.19 -26.53 11.07
N SER A 339 6.11 -27.18 10.37
CA SER A 339 7.30 -26.53 9.84
C SER A 339 7.47 -26.79 8.34
N SER A 340 7.99 -25.80 7.63
CA SER A 340 8.41 -25.89 6.23
C SER A 340 9.79 -25.26 6.06
N GLU A 341 10.48 -25.62 4.98
CA GLU A 341 11.81 -25.11 4.69
C GLU A 341 11.84 -24.30 3.39
N ALA A 342 12.68 -23.27 3.37
CA ALA A 342 12.95 -22.47 2.18
C ALA A 342 14.43 -22.18 2.04
N ASP A 343 14.89 -22.07 0.80
CA ASP A 343 16.26 -21.67 0.46
C ASP A 343 16.38 -20.16 0.39
N TYR A 344 15.29 -19.48 0.05
CA TYR A 344 15.15 -18.01 0.01
C TYR A 344 13.86 -17.55 0.67
N VAL A 345 13.90 -16.39 1.31
CA VAL A 345 12.71 -15.73 1.87
C VAL A 345 12.59 -14.31 1.34
N ILE A 346 11.42 -13.98 0.80
CA ILE A 346 11.07 -12.64 0.31
C ILE A 346 10.02 -12.03 1.23
N ASN A 347 10.32 -10.94 1.90
CA ASN A 347 9.38 -10.29 2.79
C ASN A 347 8.45 -9.34 2.03
N ALA A 348 7.22 -9.78 1.79
CA ALA A 348 6.15 -9.04 1.14
C ALA A 348 4.99 -8.71 2.11
N SER A 349 5.27 -8.64 3.42
CA SER A 349 4.25 -8.39 4.46
C SER A 349 3.80 -6.93 4.56
N GLY A 350 4.27 -6.08 3.65
CA GLY A 350 3.94 -4.65 3.60
C GLY A 350 4.96 -3.77 4.33
N PRO A 351 4.93 -2.47 4.07
CA PRO A 351 5.88 -1.52 4.63
C PRO A 351 5.65 -1.27 6.12
N ALA A 352 6.72 -0.90 6.85
CA ALA A 352 6.65 -0.56 8.24
C ALA A 352 5.82 0.72 8.47
N ALA A 353 4.85 0.66 9.38
CA ALA A 353 4.04 1.81 9.78
C ALA A 353 4.55 2.50 11.06
N ILE A 354 5.36 1.81 11.86
CA ILE A 354 5.91 2.33 13.14
C ILE A 354 7.24 3.00 12.82
N VAL A 355 7.30 4.32 12.96
CA VAL A 355 8.44 5.16 12.57
C VAL A 355 9.73 4.79 13.33
N GLU A 356 9.61 4.52 14.64
CA GLU A 356 10.75 4.12 15.47
C GLU A 356 11.42 2.82 14.97
N LYS A 357 10.66 1.94 14.33
CA LYS A 357 11.12 0.63 13.85
C LYS A 357 11.62 0.63 12.42
N ILE A 358 11.64 1.77 11.74
CA ILE A 358 12.18 1.88 10.38
C ILE A 358 13.71 1.80 10.44
N ILE A 359 14.29 0.84 9.70
CA ILE A 359 15.75 0.57 9.73
C ILE A 359 16.48 0.96 8.46
N ASP A 360 15.78 1.03 7.34
CA ASP A 360 16.33 1.31 6.01
C ASP A 360 16.27 2.80 5.61
N GLN A 361 15.67 3.64 6.44
CA GLN A 361 15.56 5.09 6.24
C GLN A 361 16.05 5.82 7.49
N PRO A 362 17.33 6.13 7.63
CA PRO A 362 17.92 6.66 8.87
C PRO A 362 17.39 8.04 9.27
N LEU A 363 16.85 8.82 8.33
CA LEU A 363 16.31 10.16 8.58
C LEU A 363 15.16 10.12 9.60
N LEU A 364 14.16 9.27 9.38
CA LEU A 364 12.91 9.29 10.15
C LEU A 364 13.10 8.99 11.65
N PRO A 365 13.81 7.92 12.06
CA PRO A 365 14.11 7.68 13.46
C PRO A 365 14.94 8.80 14.12
N ARG A 366 15.83 9.46 13.36
CA ARG A 366 16.59 10.62 13.86
C ARG A 366 15.71 11.84 14.10
N LEU A 367 14.79 12.13 13.18
CA LEU A 367 13.82 13.21 13.37
C LEU A 367 12.91 12.96 14.57
N LEU A 368 12.47 11.72 14.76
CA LEU A 368 11.69 11.30 15.93
C LEU A 368 12.46 11.51 17.23
N LYS A 369 13.71 11.06 17.30
CA LYS A 369 14.60 11.27 18.46
C LYS A 369 14.84 12.75 18.79
N LYS A 370 14.92 13.61 17.76
CA LYS A 370 15.05 15.06 17.88
C LYS A 370 13.72 15.76 18.22
N LYS A 371 12.61 15.02 18.24
CA LYS A 371 11.25 15.56 18.44
C LYS A 371 10.86 16.58 17.35
N TYR A 372 11.39 16.42 16.12
CA TYR A 372 11.00 17.20 14.97
C TYR A 372 9.77 16.64 14.28
N ILE A 373 9.52 15.35 14.51
CA ILE A 373 8.29 14.63 14.18
C ILE A 373 7.80 13.90 15.42
N GLU A 374 6.52 13.57 15.48
CA GLU A 374 5.91 12.68 16.48
C GLU A 374 5.19 11.55 15.76
N GLU A 375 5.23 10.36 16.35
CA GLU A 375 4.49 9.21 15.83
C GLU A 375 3.01 9.35 16.18
N TYR A 376 2.13 9.08 15.22
CA TYR A 376 0.70 9.03 15.47
C TYR A 376 0.34 7.70 16.18
N ALA A 377 -0.66 7.73 17.06
CA ALA A 377 -1.02 6.57 17.88
C ALA A 377 -1.33 5.29 17.08
N ALA A 378 -1.84 5.41 15.86
CA ALA A 378 -2.14 4.29 14.98
C ALA A 378 -1.03 4.03 13.92
N GLY A 379 0.16 4.61 14.09
CA GLY A 379 1.31 4.52 13.20
C GLY A 379 1.47 5.74 12.28
N GLY A 380 2.67 5.85 11.69
CA GLY A 380 3.03 6.98 10.85
C GLY A 380 3.34 8.27 11.61
N ILE A 381 3.50 9.36 10.89
CA ILE A 381 3.86 10.68 11.42
C ILE A 381 2.59 11.47 11.73
N HIS A 382 2.53 12.09 12.91
CA HIS A 382 1.43 12.99 13.27
C HIS A 382 1.49 14.27 12.44
N ALA A 383 0.43 14.54 11.69
CA ALA A 383 0.30 15.70 10.83
C ALA A 383 -1.12 16.28 10.89
N ASP A 384 -1.23 17.54 10.58
CA ASP A 384 -2.50 18.20 10.31
C ASP A 384 -3.01 17.73 8.93
N LEU A 385 -4.22 17.19 8.89
CA LEU A 385 -4.77 16.55 7.69
C LEU A 385 -5.29 17.55 6.65
N ASP A 386 -5.45 18.81 7.01
CA ASP A 386 -5.93 19.86 6.09
C ASP A 386 -4.75 20.59 5.41
N THR A 387 -3.55 20.46 5.97
CA THR A 387 -2.33 21.12 5.46
C THR A 387 -1.18 20.16 5.17
N LEU A 388 -1.25 18.93 5.63
CA LEU A 388 -0.18 17.93 5.63
C LEU A 388 1.11 18.39 6.34
N ARG A 389 1.00 19.41 7.19
CA ARG A 389 2.11 19.90 8.00
C ARG A 389 2.29 19.02 9.23
N VAL A 390 3.53 18.64 9.52
CA VAL A 390 3.88 17.87 10.71
C VAL A 390 3.48 18.63 11.98
N VAL A 391 2.81 17.92 12.90
CA VAL A 391 2.41 18.42 14.22
C VAL A 391 3.28 17.77 15.28
N THR A 392 3.81 18.57 16.21
CA THR A 392 4.56 18.08 17.36
C THR A 392 4.19 18.88 18.61
N SER A 393 4.10 18.21 19.75
CA SER A 393 3.84 18.83 21.05
C SER A 393 5.03 19.67 21.55
N SER A 394 6.23 19.36 21.09
CA SER A 394 7.48 20.00 21.50
C SER A 394 7.72 21.37 20.91
N ARG A 395 6.92 21.83 19.93
CA ARG A 395 7.17 23.08 19.20
C ARG A 395 6.01 24.07 19.36
N LYS A 396 6.35 25.30 19.70
CA LYS A 396 5.39 26.43 19.72
C LYS A 396 5.16 27.04 18.33
N ARG A 397 6.16 26.93 17.42
CA ARG A 397 6.07 27.44 16.04
C ARG A 397 5.61 26.32 15.10
N PRO A 398 4.89 26.65 14.02
CA PRO A 398 4.55 25.66 12.99
C PRO A 398 5.80 24.93 12.49
N SER A 399 5.67 23.62 12.25
CA SER A 399 6.79 22.82 11.73
C SER A 399 7.16 23.27 10.31
N PRO A 400 8.45 23.31 9.95
CA PRO A 400 8.86 23.51 8.56
C PRO A 400 8.77 22.20 7.74
N PHE A 401 8.41 21.07 8.38
CA PHE A 401 8.20 19.79 7.71
C PHE A 401 6.75 19.58 7.30
N TYR A 402 6.58 19.06 6.11
CA TYR A 402 5.35 18.48 5.59
C TYR A 402 5.55 16.99 5.33
N VAL A 403 4.48 16.22 5.23
CA VAL A 403 4.56 14.77 5.05
C VAL A 403 3.46 14.28 4.11
N ILE A 404 3.81 13.38 3.18
CA ILE A 404 2.86 12.73 2.26
C ILE A 404 3.19 11.23 2.12
N GLY A 405 2.22 10.49 1.57
CA GLY A 405 2.37 9.08 1.26
C GLY A 405 2.39 8.19 2.49
N HIS A 406 3.16 7.11 2.44
CA HIS A 406 3.13 6.05 3.45
C HIS A 406 3.39 6.54 4.87
N GLN A 407 4.12 7.62 5.04
CA GLN A 407 4.41 8.18 6.37
C GLN A 407 3.18 8.74 7.10
N LEU A 408 2.02 8.81 6.43
CA LEU A 408 0.72 9.12 7.04
C LEU A 408 -0.09 7.87 7.44
N ALA A 409 0.53 6.68 7.43
CA ALA A 409 -0.11 5.43 7.84
C ALA A 409 -0.78 5.58 9.23
N GLY A 410 -1.97 4.99 9.40
CA GLY A 410 -2.75 5.12 10.64
C GLY A 410 -3.50 6.45 10.79
N LEU A 411 -2.87 7.58 10.44
CA LEU A 411 -3.55 8.86 10.37
C LEU A 411 -4.57 8.87 9.22
N GLN A 412 -4.17 8.27 8.10
CA GLN A 412 -5.01 8.04 6.91
C GLN A 412 -5.09 6.54 6.57
N LEU A 413 -6.14 6.13 5.89
CA LEU A 413 -6.35 4.79 5.37
C LEU A 413 -6.10 4.81 3.83
N ASP A 414 -5.74 3.65 3.24
CA ASP A 414 -5.50 3.49 1.78
C ASP A 414 -4.38 4.38 1.19
N ILE A 415 -3.44 4.81 2.01
CA ILE A 415 -2.34 5.73 1.67
C ILE A 415 -1.42 5.26 0.54
N ASN A 416 -1.42 3.97 0.21
CA ASN A 416 -0.61 3.41 -0.89
C ASN A 416 -1.35 3.46 -2.24
N ALA A 417 -2.59 3.92 -2.27
CA ALA A 417 -3.33 4.14 -3.50
C ALA A 417 -2.77 5.36 -4.25
N PHE A 418 -2.43 5.18 -5.54
CA PHE A 418 -1.82 6.26 -6.31
C PHE A 418 -2.71 7.50 -6.43
N TRP A 419 -4.00 7.30 -6.71
CA TRP A 419 -4.97 8.40 -6.80
C TRP A 419 -5.02 9.25 -5.53
N PHE A 420 -4.86 8.61 -4.37
CA PHE A 420 -4.83 9.30 -3.09
C PHE A 420 -3.56 10.14 -2.90
N ASN A 421 -2.41 9.63 -3.35
CA ASN A 421 -1.16 10.39 -3.35
C ASN A 421 -1.24 11.62 -4.27
N VAL A 422 -1.99 11.54 -5.37
CA VAL A 422 -2.25 12.68 -6.26
C VAL A 422 -3.06 13.76 -5.53
N GLU A 423 -4.16 13.39 -4.85
CA GLU A 423 -4.96 14.31 -4.06
C GLU A 423 -4.16 14.95 -2.91
N GLN A 424 -3.32 14.17 -2.22
CA GLN A 424 -2.42 14.71 -1.19
C GLN A 424 -1.41 15.70 -1.77
N SER A 425 -0.87 15.43 -2.95
CA SER A 425 0.09 16.33 -3.60
C SER A 425 -0.55 17.66 -3.98
N ASP A 426 -1.79 17.63 -4.42
CA ASP A 426 -2.58 18.81 -4.73
C ASP A 426 -2.85 19.65 -3.47
N LEU A 427 -3.37 19.01 -2.41
CA LEU A 427 -3.58 19.62 -1.10
C LEU A 427 -2.30 20.25 -0.52
N LEU A 428 -1.18 19.50 -0.63
CA LEU A 428 0.12 19.99 -0.16
C LEU A 428 0.58 21.24 -0.94
N SER A 429 0.40 21.21 -2.26
CA SER A 429 0.76 22.35 -3.12
C SER A 429 -0.02 23.59 -2.75
N GLU A 430 -1.34 23.49 -2.58
CA GLU A 430 -2.17 24.58 -2.10
C GLU A 430 -1.75 25.10 -0.71
N SER A 431 -1.46 24.17 0.21
CA SER A 431 -1.03 24.51 1.56
C SER A 431 0.32 25.25 1.56
N LEU A 432 1.27 24.84 0.73
CA LEU A 432 2.56 25.51 0.60
C LEU A 432 2.41 26.90 0.00
N LEU A 433 1.64 27.06 -1.08
CA LEU A 433 1.42 28.37 -1.74
C LEU A 433 0.80 29.41 -0.81
N LYS A 434 -0.06 28.99 0.13
CA LYS A 434 -0.64 29.88 1.14
C LYS A 434 0.38 30.35 2.21
N ASN A 435 1.55 29.70 2.30
CA ASN A 435 2.59 29.95 3.31
C ASN A 435 3.88 30.59 2.72
N ILE A 436 3.95 30.76 1.41
CA ILE A 436 5.00 31.49 0.68
C ILE A 436 4.53 32.93 0.43
#